data_402bab3e9cd40404fd86eac38ab70706
#
_entry.id   402bab3e9cd40404fd86eac38ab70706
#
_cell.length_a   1.000
_cell.length_b   1.000
_cell.length_c   1.000
_cell.angle_alpha   90.00
_cell.angle_beta   90.00
_cell.angle_gamma   90.00
#
_symmetry.space_group_name_H-M   'P 1'
#
loop_
_entity.id
_entity.type
_entity.pdbx_description
1 polymer ?
#
loop_
_entity_poly.entity_id
_entity_poly.type
_entity_poly.pdbx_seq_one_letter_code
_entity_poly.pdbx_strand_id
1 'polypeptide(L)'
;MFTSTNPSDTNEVIATVPEATAAEILTVLRTAKNAQKGWAKLPAPTRGRIIANVGRLVESNKEALAKLITKEMGKVYSEALGEVQEVVDTCDFFLGEGRRLYGQTVPSEMQNKNLFTFRMPVGNVFVITAGNFPTAVPSWYIVPALLCGNSVVWKPSEFTPAVANALTAIFHAGGVPKDILTTVVADGAQTFAALESGLKEGVINKVGFTGSTEVGRKIGAKAGEYIQSACLELGGKNPMVVMQDANIDLALDGALFAGFGTAGQRCTSLGTLWIHESIYDSVLAKFVALVENAAVGDPFKNVLFGPMISQKYLDNHLSHLKMVQSHHKVLGSTSTGRITAANPRKGFVGDPDKGVFAHPVIVAGITKSDELYSTETFGPLVT
;
A
#
# COMPACT_ATOMS: atom_id res chain seq x y z
N MET A 1 17.82 -0.15 -15.07
CA MET A 1 17.56 1.14 -14.37
C MET A 1 16.08 1.41 -14.37
N PHE A 2 15.51 1.81 -13.24
CA PHE A 2 14.12 2.32 -13.13
C PHE A 2 14.15 3.83 -13.00
N THR A 3 13.27 4.50 -13.70
CA THR A 3 13.07 5.95 -13.60
C THR A 3 11.65 6.23 -13.15
N SER A 4 11.49 6.87 -12.00
CA SER A 4 10.20 7.38 -11.54
C SER A 4 9.99 8.81 -12.01
N THR A 5 8.75 9.14 -12.36
CA THR A 5 8.34 10.46 -12.80
C THR A 5 7.18 10.97 -11.96
N ASN A 6 6.98 12.27 -11.93
CA ASN A 6 5.81 12.87 -11.30
C ASN A 6 4.55 12.54 -12.14
N PRO A 7 3.56 11.80 -11.61
CA PRO A 7 2.37 11.45 -12.37
C PRO A 7 1.46 12.65 -12.69
N SER A 8 1.69 13.82 -12.06
CA SER A 8 1.02 15.08 -12.42
C SER A 8 1.71 15.84 -13.56
N ASP A 9 3.00 15.57 -13.78
CA ASP A 9 3.80 16.07 -14.91
C ASP A 9 4.83 15.00 -15.29
N THR A 10 4.47 14.15 -16.23
CA THR A 10 5.27 12.97 -16.62
C THR A 10 6.64 13.32 -17.24
N ASN A 11 6.91 14.61 -17.52
CA ASN A 11 8.21 15.09 -17.94
C ASN A 11 9.15 15.38 -16.75
N GLU A 12 8.63 15.50 -15.53
CA GLU A 12 9.43 15.69 -14.32
C GLU A 12 9.94 14.34 -13.83
N VAL A 13 11.23 14.07 -14.02
CA VAL A 13 11.92 12.90 -13.45
C VAL A 13 12.16 13.14 -11.96
N ILE A 14 11.72 12.22 -11.10
CA ILE A 14 11.92 12.28 -9.64
C ILE A 14 13.19 11.54 -9.25
N ALA A 15 13.36 10.31 -9.74
CA ALA A 15 14.56 9.52 -9.46
C ALA A 15 14.87 8.54 -10.59
N THR A 16 16.17 8.19 -10.70
CA THR A 16 16.63 7.04 -11.48
C THR A 16 17.47 6.17 -10.58
N VAL A 17 17.09 4.91 -10.45
CA VAL A 17 17.72 3.93 -9.55
C VAL A 17 18.17 2.70 -10.31
N PRO A 18 19.23 2.01 -9.86
CA PRO A 18 19.64 0.75 -10.46
C PRO A 18 18.55 -0.32 -10.25
N GLU A 19 18.39 -1.15 -11.25
CA GLU A 19 17.58 -2.35 -11.18
C GLU A 19 18.46 -3.51 -10.68
N ALA A 20 18.00 -4.18 -9.62
CA ALA A 20 18.71 -5.35 -9.09
C ALA A 20 18.30 -6.62 -9.85
N THR A 21 19.30 -7.44 -10.18
CA THR A 21 19.11 -8.79 -10.71
C THR A 21 18.71 -9.78 -9.60
N ALA A 22 18.12 -10.89 -9.96
CA ALA A 22 17.80 -11.97 -9.01
C ALA A 22 19.02 -12.43 -8.20
N ALA A 23 20.20 -12.50 -8.85
CA ALA A 23 21.46 -12.89 -8.19
C ALA A 23 21.92 -11.86 -7.14
N GLU A 24 21.80 -10.58 -7.43
CA GLU A 24 22.10 -9.50 -6.48
C GLU A 24 21.15 -9.52 -5.30
N ILE A 25 19.84 -9.68 -5.53
CA ILE A 25 18.84 -9.82 -4.47
C ILE A 25 19.17 -11.03 -3.59
N LEU A 26 19.52 -12.16 -4.17
CA LEU A 26 19.89 -13.38 -3.44
C LEU A 26 21.14 -13.15 -2.57
N THR A 27 22.10 -12.40 -3.07
CA THR A 27 23.30 -12.01 -2.30
C THR A 27 22.94 -11.14 -1.10
N VAL A 28 22.06 -10.16 -1.28
CA VAL A 28 21.53 -9.32 -0.20
C VAL A 28 20.78 -10.17 0.85
N LEU A 29 19.95 -11.13 0.40
CA LEU A 29 19.21 -12.03 1.29
C LEU A 29 20.16 -12.87 2.16
N ARG A 30 21.25 -13.38 1.59
CA ARG A 30 22.29 -14.13 2.33
C ARG A 30 23.00 -13.25 3.37
N THR A 31 23.36 -12.03 3.00
CA THR A 31 23.97 -11.04 3.90
C THR A 31 23.04 -10.70 5.07
N ALA A 32 21.79 -10.38 4.79
CA ALA A 32 20.79 -10.06 5.81
C ALA A 32 20.55 -11.23 6.79
N LYS A 33 20.47 -12.47 6.28
CA LYS A 33 20.33 -13.66 7.11
C LYS A 33 21.53 -13.86 8.06
N ASN A 34 22.73 -13.59 7.59
CA ASN A 34 23.93 -13.71 8.43
C ASN A 34 23.96 -12.61 9.53
N ALA A 35 23.64 -11.37 9.16
CA ALA A 35 23.60 -10.24 10.10
C ALA A 35 22.49 -10.39 11.15
N GLN A 36 21.38 -11.02 10.82
CA GLN A 36 20.21 -11.22 11.69
C GLN A 36 20.58 -11.83 13.05
N LYS A 37 21.53 -12.74 13.10
CA LYS A 37 21.97 -13.38 14.35
C LYS A 37 22.50 -12.37 15.38
N GLY A 38 23.19 -11.32 14.93
CA GLY A 38 23.67 -10.23 15.79
C GLY A 38 22.52 -9.35 16.28
N TRP A 39 21.60 -8.99 15.40
CA TRP A 39 20.42 -8.19 15.72
C TRP A 39 19.48 -8.91 16.70
N ALA A 40 19.26 -10.21 16.52
CA ALA A 40 18.44 -11.03 17.40
C ALA A 40 18.95 -11.09 18.85
N LYS A 41 20.27 -10.96 19.06
CA LYS A 41 20.89 -10.95 20.40
C LYS A 41 20.62 -9.66 21.18
N LEU A 42 20.27 -8.57 20.51
CA LEU A 42 19.87 -7.35 21.21
C LEU A 42 18.57 -7.60 21.98
N PRO A 43 18.46 -7.17 23.24
CA PRO A 43 17.17 -7.24 23.95
C PRO A 43 16.06 -6.52 23.20
N ALA A 44 14.84 -7.10 23.19
CA ALA A 44 13.70 -6.50 22.47
C ALA A 44 13.42 -5.04 22.91
N PRO A 45 13.52 -4.65 24.19
CA PRO A 45 13.40 -3.23 24.58
C PRO A 45 14.46 -2.32 23.95
N THR A 46 15.66 -2.84 23.65
CA THR A 46 16.71 -2.07 22.96
C THR A 46 16.35 -1.85 21.50
N ARG A 47 15.86 -2.89 20.80
CA ARG A 47 15.33 -2.75 19.44
C ARG A 47 14.14 -1.79 19.41
N GLY A 48 13.24 -1.85 20.40
CA GLY A 48 12.13 -0.91 20.55
C GLY A 48 12.58 0.55 20.65
N ARG A 49 13.67 0.84 21.39
CA ARG A 49 14.22 2.20 21.43
C ARG A 49 14.79 2.67 20.10
N ILE A 50 15.41 1.79 19.32
CA ILE A 50 15.86 2.09 17.96
C ILE A 50 14.67 2.43 17.08
N ILE A 51 13.60 1.64 17.14
CA ILE A 51 12.35 1.89 16.40
C ILE A 51 11.74 3.24 16.80
N ALA A 52 11.69 3.58 18.09
CA ALA A 52 11.22 4.89 18.52
C ALA A 52 12.10 6.04 18.02
N ASN A 53 13.41 5.84 17.85
CA ASN A 53 14.26 6.83 17.18
C ASN A 53 13.88 7.00 15.71
N VAL A 54 13.60 5.91 15.01
CA VAL A 54 13.07 5.96 13.63
C VAL A 54 11.78 6.78 13.58
N GLY A 55 10.82 6.50 14.47
CA GLY A 55 9.55 7.24 14.54
C GLY A 55 9.76 8.76 14.70
N ARG A 56 10.65 9.17 15.65
CA ARG A 56 10.98 10.59 15.84
C ARG A 56 11.62 11.22 14.59
N LEU A 57 12.48 10.50 13.88
CA LEU A 57 13.09 10.99 12.65
C LEU A 57 12.07 11.07 11.50
N VAL A 58 11.13 10.12 11.41
CA VAL A 58 10.01 10.19 10.46
C VAL A 58 9.15 11.41 10.74
N GLU A 59 8.78 11.65 12.00
CA GLU A 59 8.00 12.82 12.41
C GLU A 59 8.72 14.13 12.06
N SER A 60 10.02 14.23 12.37
CA SER A 60 10.84 15.41 12.03
C SER A 60 10.97 15.66 10.54
N ASN A 61 10.81 14.63 9.69
CA ASN A 61 10.87 14.71 8.24
C ASN A 61 9.49 14.57 7.57
N LYS A 62 8.40 14.65 8.33
CA LYS A 62 7.03 14.35 7.87
C LYS A 62 6.64 15.13 6.63
N GLU A 63 6.82 16.45 6.64
CA GLU A 63 6.48 17.29 5.50
C GLU A 63 7.32 16.97 4.25
N ALA A 64 8.62 16.72 4.42
CA ALA A 64 9.51 16.39 3.31
C ALA A 64 9.13 15.05 2.67
N LEU A 65 8.86 14.02 3.49
CA LEU A 65 8.38 12.74 3.02
C LEU A 65 7.01 12.85 2.33
N ALA A 66 6.07 13.58 2.92
CA ALA A 66 4.75 13.80 2.33
C ALA A 66 4.83 14.51 0.98
N LYS A 67 5.68 15.54 0.84
CA LYS A 67 5.93 16.20 -0.45
C LYS A 67 6.52 15.23 -1.48
N LEU A 68 7.43 14.36 -1.06
CA LEU A 68 8.02 13.36 -1.95
C LEU A 68 7.00 12.31 -2.39
N ILE A 69 6.14 11.82 -1.47
CA ILE A 69 5.03 10.92 -1.79
C ILE A 69 4.08 11.57 -2.80
N THR A 70 3.67 12.81 -2.55
CA THR A 70 2.79 13.56 -3.47
C THR A 70 3.41 13.69 -4.86
N LYS A 71 4.71 13.97 -4.95
CA LYS A 71 5.42 14.11 -6.22
C LYS A 71 5.61 12.77 -6.96
N GLU A 72 5.97 11.70 -6.26
CA GLU A 72 6.34 10.44 -6.90
C GLU A 72 5.15 9.51 -7.14
N MET A 73 4.12 9.57 -6.25
CA MET A 73 2.95 8.72 -6.32
C MET A 73 1.69 9.43 -6.81
N GLY A 74 1.61 10.76 -6.66
CA GLY A 74 0.45 11.56 -7.05
C GLY A 74 -0.65 11.69 -5.99
N LYS A 75 -0.45 11.16 -4.79
CA LYS A 75 -1.39 11.28 -3.67
C LYS A 75 -1.53 12.74 -3.23
N VAL A 76 -2.76 13.18 -2.88
CA VAL A 76 -3.01 14.52 -2.33
C VAL A 76 -2.15 14.73 -1.08
N TYR A 77 -1.57 15.93 -0.97
CA TYR A 77 -0.59 16.23 0.08
C TYR A 77 -1.11 16.01 1.51
N SER A 78 -2.38 16.30 1.76
CA SER A 78 -3.01 16.03 3.06
C SER A 78 -3.10 14.53 3.37
N GLU A 79 -3.38 13.70 2.37
CA GLU A 79 -3.38 12.25 2.51
C GLU A 79 -1.96 11.70 2.71
N ALA A 80 -0.97 12.29 2.02
CA ALA A 80 0.43 11.91 2.20
C ALA A 80 0.94 12.24 3.60
N LEU A 81 0.51 13.36 4.20
CA LEU A 81 0.80 13.68 5.60
C LEU A 81 0.20 12.65 6.57
N GLY A 82 -1.03 12.20 6.30
CA GLY A 82 -1.68 11.12 7.06
C GLY A 82 -0.93 9.81 6.94
N GLU A 83 -0.49 9.44 5.73
CA GLU A 83 0.30 8.23 5.51
C GLU A 83 1.62 8.23 6.29
N VAL A 84 2.35 9.35 6.31
CA VAL A 84 3.58 9.46 7.09
C VAL A 84 3.30 9.38 8.59
N GLN A 85 2.15 9.91 9.05
CA GLN A 85 1.73 9.77 10.45
C GLN A 85 1.55 8.30 10.84
N GLU A 86 1.00 7.46 9.98
CA GLU A 86 0.85 6.03 10.25
C GLU A 86 2.19 5.32 10.50
N VAL A 87 3.29 5.77 9.88
CA VAL A 87 4.62 5.25 10.16
C VAL A 87 5.08 5.62 11.58
N VAL A 88 4.81 6.86 12.01
CA VAL A 88 5.11 7.34 13.38
C VAL A 88 4.33 6.50 14.40
N ASP A 89 3.00 6.40 14.20
CA ASP A 89 2.11 5.65 15.10
C ASP A 89 2.49 4.17 15.18
N THR A 90 2.90 3.58 14.06
CA THR A 90 3.42 2.20 14.01
C THR A 90 4.70 2.06 14.85
N CYS A 91 5.62 3.00 14.75
CA CYS A 91 6.85 2.98 15.55
C CYS A 91 6.55 3.12 17.06
N ASP A 92 5.62 3.99 17.43
CA ASP A 92 5.22 4.19 18.82
C ASP A 92 4.50 2.97 19.39
N PHE A 93 3.61 2.35 18.63
CA PHE A 93 2.97 1.10 19.03
C PHE A 93 4.01 0.01 19.32
N PHE A 94 4.95 -0.20 18.41
CA PHE A 94 5.96 -1.26 18.53
C PHE A 94 7.07 -0.94 19.54
N LEU A 95 7.30 0.31 19.92
CA LEU A 95 8.12 0.63 21.09
C LEU A 95 7.59 -0.10 22.33
N GLY A 96 6.28 -0.03 22.57
CA GLY A 96 5.61 -0.71 23.67
C GLY A 96 5.67 -2.24 23.57
N GLU A 97 5.48 -2.77 22.35
CA GLU A 97 5.53 -4.22 22.08
C GLU A 97 6.90 -4.84 22.37
N GLY A 98 8.00 -4.07 22.29
CA GLY A 98 9.31 -4.54 22.69
C GLY A 98 9.41 -5.00 24.15
N ARG A 99 8.45 -4.61 25.00
CA ARG A 99 8.33 -5.08 26.40
C ARG A 99 7.20 -6.10 26.60
N ARG A 100 6.45 -6.44 25.57
CA ARG A 100 5.30 -7.36 25.61
C ARG A 100 5.51 -8.64 24.80
N LEU A 101 6.72 -8.96 24.39
CA LEU A 101 7.06 -10.24 23.76
C LEU A 101 7.11 -11.36 24.83
N TYR A 102 5.97 -11.57 25.50
CA TYR A 102 5.86 -12.56 26.57
C TYR A 102 5.94 -13.99 26.05
N GLY A 103 6.48 -14.88 26.91
CA GLY A 103 6.20 -16.31 26.87
C GLY A 103 5.14 -16.69 27.90
N GLN A 104 4.90 -17.98 28.03
CA GLN A 104 3.98 -18.56 28.98
C GLN A 104 4.71 -19.55 29.87
N THR A 105 4.32 -19.61 31.15
CA THR A 105 4.66 -20.70 32.05
C THR A 105 3.50 -21.69 32.00
N VAL A 106 3.76 -22.94 31.66
CA VAL A 106 2.73 -23.96 31.47
C VAL A 106 2.92 -25.08 32.49
N PRO A 107 1.89 -25.51 33.23
CA PRO A 107 2.01 -26.64 34.14
C PRO A 107 2.32 -27.92 33.35
N SER A 108 3.07 -28.83 33.98
CA SER A 108 3.38 -30.16 33.45
C SER A 108 2.64 -31.22 34.22
N GLU A 109 2.16 -32.27 33.56
CA GLU A 109 1.66 -33.49 34.22
C GLU A 109 2.80 -34.32 34.83
N MET A 110 4.05 -34.05 34.45
CA MET A 110 5.21 -34.78 34.97
C MET A 110 5.81 -34.06 36.18
N GLN A 111 6.14 -34.81 37.23
CA GLN A 111 6.83 -34.28 38.37
C GLN A 111 8.22 -33.75 38.01
N ASN A 112 8.67 -32.70 38.71
CA ASN A 112 9.99 -32.06 38.53
C ASN A 112 10.22 -31.47 37.12
N LYS A 113 9.16 -31.09 36.40
CA LYS A 113 9.21 -30.49 35.09
C LYS A 113 8.54 -29.11 35.06
N ASN A 114 9.27 -28.10 34.56
CA ASN A 114 8.74 -26.78 34.28
C ASN A 114 8.71 -26.58 32.74
N LEU A 115 7.60 -26.07 32.21
CA LEU A 115 7.41 -25.79 30.79
C LEU A 115 7.33 -24.27 30.58
N PHE A 116 8.07 -23.78 29.60
CA PHE A 116 8.07 -22.37 29.22
C PHE A 116 7.96 -22.24 27.70
N THR A 117 7.26 -21.21 27.25
CA THR A 117 7.31 -20.78 25.83
C THR A 117 8.07 -19.47 25.73
N PHE A 118 8.74 -19.27 24.60
CA PHE A 118 9.46 -18.05 24.29
C PHE A 118 9.10 -17.60 22.88
N ARG A 119 8.98 -16.29 22.66
CA ARG A 119 8.86 -15.73 21.31
C ARG A 119 10.25 -15.56 20.73
N MET A 120 10.49 -16.20 19.58
CA MET A 120 11.78 -16.19 18.88
C MET A 120 11.62 -15.53 17.54
N PRO A 121 12.65 -14.82 16.99
CA PRO A 121 12.65 -14.35 15.62
C PRO A 121 12.57 -15.54 14.64
N VAL A 122 11.85 -15.35 13.54
CA VAL A 122 11.77 -16.37 12.48
C VAL A 122 13.02 -16.38 11.59
N GLY A 123 13.74 -15.24 11.52
CA GLY A 123 14.99 -15.11 10.76
C GLY A 123 14.98 -13.93 9.80
N ASN A 124 15.13 -14.19 8.50
CA ASN A 124 15.15 -13.16 7.46
C ASN A 124 13.79 -13.07 6.75
N VAL A 125 13.24 -11.88 6.66
CA VAL A 125 11.93 -11.58 6.04
C VAL A 125 12.15 -10.90 4.70
N PHE A 126 11.57 -11.44 3.64
CA PHE A 126 11.53 -10.78 2.33
C PHE A 126 10.20 -10.06 2.18
N VAL A 127 10.24 -8.72 2.12
CA VAL A 127 9.06 -7.85 2.06
C VAL A 127 8.94 -7.27 0.65
N ILE A 128 7.79 -7.44 0.01
CA ILE A 128 7.48 -6.94 -1.33
C ILE A 128 6.23 -6.09 -1.23
N THR A 129 6.31 -4.79 -1.57
CA THR A 129 5.18 -3.87 -1.40
C THR A 129 4.81 -3.14 -2.67
N ALA A 130 3.54 -2.73 -2.77
CA ALA A 130 3.01 -1.88 -3.83
C ALA A 130 3.36 -0.40 -3.61
N GLY A 131 3.08 0.45 -4.61
CA GLY A 131 3.46 1.86 -4.62
C GLY A 131 2.39 2.85 -4.15
N ASN A 132 1.16 2.39 -3.89
CA ASN A 132 0.05 3.27 -3.52
C ASN A 132 0.13 3.82 -2.07
N PHE A 133 0.80 3.10 -1.17
CA PHE A 133 1.16 3.52 0.19
C PHE A 133 2.64 3.22 0.43
N PRO A 134 3.55 4.03 -0.15
CA PRO A 134 4.96 3.70 -0.21
C PRO A 134 5.71 3.82 1.13
N THR A 135 5.09 4.35 2.17
CA THR A 135 5.67 4.47 3.52
C THR A 135 4.90 3.68 4.58
N ALA A 136 3.58 3.82 4.65
CA ALA A 136 2.77 3.16 5.68
C ALA A 136 2.80 1.64 5.54
N VAL A 137 2.42 1.11 4.37
CA VAL A 137 2.35 -0.34 4.15
C VAL A 137 3.69 -1.04 4.41
N PRO A 138 4.84 -0.61 3.88
CA PRO A 138 6.10 -1.24 4.24
C PRO A 138 6.41 -1.14 5.74
N SER A 139 6.03 -0.06 6.43
CA SER A 139 6.27 0.07 7.87
C SER A 139 5.55 -1.01 8.68
N TRP A 140 4.36 -1.43 8.26
CA TRP A 140 3.57 -2.49 8.93
C TRP A 140 4.23 -3.87 8.86
N TYR A 141 5.14 -4.09 7.92
CA TYR A 141 5.97 -5.30 7.85
C TYR A 141 7.35 -5.10 8.50
N ILE A 142 8.02 -3.99 8.16
CA ILE A 142 9.41 -3.73 8.56
C ILE A 142 9.53 -3.53 10.06
N VAL A 143 8.70 -2.67 10.65
CA VAL A 143 8.78 -2.31 12.07
C VAL A 143 8.59 -3.53 12.98
N PRO A 144 7.49 -4.32 12.86
CA PRO A 144 7.32 -5.52 13.68
C PRO A 144 8.38 -6.59 13.42
N ALA A 145 8.82 -6.77 12.16
CA ALA A 145 9.88 -7.73 11.85
C ALA A 145 11.18 -7.38 12.58
N LEU A 146 11.59 -6.11 12.50
CA LEU A 146 12.81 -5.63 13.19
C LEU A 146 12.68 -5.73 14.71
N LEU A 147 11.52 -5.34 15.27
CA LEU A 147 11.28 -5.45 16.71
C LEU A 147 11.41 -6.89 17.20
N CYS A 148 10.86 -7.84 16.47
CA CYS A 148 10.91 -9.25 16.79
C CYS A 148 12.31 -9.87 16.59
N GLY A 149 13.31 -9.09 16.13
CA GLY A 149 14.69 -9.55 15.97
C GLY A 149 14.99 -10.20 14.62
N ASN A 150 14.15 -9.95 13.62
CA ASN A 150 14.37 -10.40 12.24
C ASN A 150 15.18 -9.38 11.45
N SER A 151 15.83 -9.82 10.37
CA SER A 151 16.31 -8.95 9.31
C SER A 151 15.25 -8.83 8.23
N VAL A 152 15.32 -7.76 7.44
CA VAL A 152 14.38 -7.47 6.37
C VAL A 152 15.14 -7.09 5.09
N VAL A 153 14.81 -7.77 4.01
CA VAL A 153 15.12 -7.30 2.66
C VAL A 153 13.82 -6.80 2.06
N TRP A 154 13.78 -5.51 1.70
CA TRP A 154 12.59 -4.85 1.19
C TRP A 154 12.69 -4.55 -0.30
N LYS A 155 11.77 -5.08 -1.09
CA LYS A 155 11.56 -4.72 -2.49
C LYS A 155 10.33 -3.81 -2.60
N PRO A 156 10.49 -2.49 -2.65
CA PRO A 156 9.39 -1.55 -2.90
C PRO A 156 8.91 -1.61 -4.35
N SER A 157 7.85 -0.87 -4.64
CA SER A 157 7.41 -0.65 -6.01
C SER A 157 8.46 0.11 -6.83
N GLU A 158 8.61 -0.26 -8.08
CA GLU A 158 9.41 0.44 -9.09
C GLU A 158 8.90 1.85 -9.43
N PHE A 159 7.66 2.17 -9.04
CA PHE A 159 7.05 3.49 -9.25
C PHE A 159 7.36 4.51 -8.15
N THR A 160 7.86 4.06 -6.98
CA THR A 160 8.10 4.92 -5.82
C THR A 160 9.47 4.68 -5.16
N PRO A 161 10.57 4.57 -5.95
CA PRO A 161 11.89 4.24 -5.43
C PRO A 161 12.52 5.37 -4.61
N ALA A 162 12.23 6.64 -4.92
CA ALA A 162 12.78 7.75 -4.15
C ALA A 162 12.22 7.80 -2.73
N VAL A 163 10.90 7.60 -2.59
CA VAL A 163 10.25 7.48 -1.27
C VAL A 163 10.83 6.32 -0.48
N ALA A 164 11.00 5.16 -1.12
CA ALA A 164 11.56 3.97 -0.47
C ALA A 164 12.99 4.19 0.03
N ASN A 165 13.84 4.83 -0.78
CA ASN A 165 15.21 5.17 -0.41
C ASN A 165 15.26 6.18 0.74
N ALA A 166 14.39 7.22 0.70
CA ALA A 166 14.29 8.21 1.77
C ALA A 166 13.87 7.56 3.10
N LEU A 167 12.86 6.71 3.08
CA LEU A 167 12.40 5.98 4.27
C LEU A 167 13.51 5.06 4.81
N THR A 168 14.18 4.31 3.95
CA THR A 168 15.30 3.43 4.33
C THR A 168 16.44 4.21 4.97
N ALA A 169 16.79 5.37 4.42
CA ALA A 169 17.80 6.24 5.01
C ALA A 169 17.44 6.71 6.42
N ILE A 170 16.14 7.00 6.67
CA ILE A 170 15.65 7.36 8.00
C ILE A 170 15.77 6.17 8.97
N PHE A 171 15.44 4.95 8.56
CA PHE A 171 15.65 3.76 9.39
C PHE A 171 17.11 3.59 9.78
N HIS A 172 18.02 3.76 8.84
CA HIS A 172 19.47 3.67 9.11
C HIS A 172 19.94 4.79 10.07
N ALA A 173 19.51 6.02 9.85
CA ALA A 173 19.82 7.15 10.74
C ALA A 173 19.23 6.94 12.15
N GLY A 174 18.11 6.25 12.27
CA GLY A 174 17.50 5.85 13.55
C GLY A 174 18.24 4.75 14.30
N GLY A 175 19.24 4.10 13.68
CA GLY A 175 20.11 3.10 14.28
C GLY A 175 19.87 1.67 13.81
N VAL A 176 19.07 1.45 12.77
CA VAL A 176 18.93 0.13 12.14
C VAL A 176 20.14 -0.13 11.23
N PRO A 177 20.92 -1.20 11.44
CA PRO A 177 22.07 -1.49 10.58
C PRO A 177 21.69 -1.77 9.15
N LYS A 178 22.55 -1.40 8.20
CA LYS A 178 22.29 -1.55 6.75
C LYS A 178 22.05 -2.99 6.32
N ASP A 179 22.74 -3.95 6.93
CA ASP A 179 22.58 -5.37 6.64
C ASP A 179 21.33 -5.98 7.33
N ILE A 180 20.67 -5.24 8.23
CA ILE A 180 19.43 -5.67 8.89
C ILE A 180 18.19 -5.18 8.16
N LEU A 181 18.26 -4.00 7.55
CA LEU A 181 17.26 -3.51 6.60
C LEU A 181 17.97 -3.09 5.32
N THR A 182 17.72 -3.82 4.25
CA THR A 182 18.26 -3.49 2.92
C THR A 182 17.11 -3.35 1.93
N THR A 183 17.12 -2.28 1.15
CA THR A 183 16.13 -2.03 0.08
C THR A 183 16.75 -2.36 -1.27
N VAL A 184 16.00 -3.10 -2.11
CA VAL A 184 16.37 -3.47 -3.47
C VAL A 184 15.23 -3.15 -4.42
N VAL A 185 15.50 -2.49 -5.55
CA VAL A 185 14.48 -2.21 -6.57
C VAL A 185 14.66 -3.16 -7.74
N ALA A 186 13.62 -3.89 -8.07
CA ALA A 186 13.63 -4.89 -9.14
C ALA A 186 12.24 -5.04 -9.77
N ASP A 187 12.19 -5.57 -10.98
CA ASP A 187 10.94 -5.97 -11.61
C ASP A 187 10.33 -7.23 -10.97
N GLY A 188 9.12 -7.58 -11.42
CA GLY A 188 8.41 -8.75 -10.90
C GLY A 188 9.11 -10.08 -11.21
N ALA A 189 9.76 -10.19 -12.38
CA ALA A 189 10.42 -11.43 -12.82
C ALA A 189 11.69 -11.69 -12.00
N GLN A 190 12.56 -10.68 -11.83
CA GLN A 190 13.76 -10.76 -11.00
C GLN A 190 13.40 -11.04 -9.53
N THR A 191 12.35 -10.36 -9.04
CA THR A 191 11.85 -10.52 -7.67
C THR A 191 11.37 -11.96 -7.42
N PHE A 192 10.58 -12.53 -8.36
CA PHE A 192 10.05 -13.88 -8.21
C PHE A 192 11.15 -14.95 -8.31
N ALA A 193 12.12 -14.79 -9.22
CA ALA A 193 13.28 -15.67 -9.33
C ALA A 193 14.14 -15.63 -8.06
N ALA A 194 14.36 -14.45 -7.46
CA ALA A 194 15.07 -14.32 -6.21
C ALA A 194 14.29 -14.93 -5.03
N LEU A 195 12.96 -14.76 -4.99
CA LEU A 195 12.08 -15.37 -4.00
C LEU A 195 12.23 -16.91 -4.04
N GLU A 196 12.09 -17.52 -5.21
CA GLU A 196 12.20 -18.97 -5.38
C GLU A 196 13.58 -19.49 -4.94
N SER A 197 14.65 -18.86 -5.42
CA SER A 197 16.02 -19.22 -5.04
C SER A 197 16.27 -19.05 -3.55
N GLY A 198 15.81 -17.94 -2.96
CA GLY A 198 15.97 -17.65 -1.54
C GLY A 198 15.19 -18.59 -0.62
N LEU A 199 14.00 -19.02 -1.02
CA LEU A 199 13.23 -20.06 -0.32
C LEU A 199 13.94 -21.41 -0.42
N LYS A 200 14.38 -21.81 -1.60
CA LYS A 200 15.12 -23.07 -1.84
C LYS A 200 16.40 -23.16 -1.00
N GLU A 201 17.15 -22.08 -0.91
CA GLU A 201 18.38 -21.99 -0.10
C GLU A 201 18.10 -21.82 1.41
N GLY A 202 16.84 -21.62 1.80
CA GLY A 202 16.45 -21.35 3.17
C GLY A 202 16.99 -20.02 3.70
N VAL A 203 17.31 -19.05 2.84
CA VAL A 203 17.71 -17.69 3.24
C VAL A 203 16.52 -16.73 3.41
N ILE A 204 15.33 -17.13 2.99
CA ILE A 204 14.06 -16.50 3.29
C ILE A 204 13.31 -17.38 4.29
N ASN A 205 12.90 -16.81 5.43
CA ASN A 205 12.19 -17.51 6.50
C ASN A 205 10.73 -17.06 6.62
N LYS A 206 10.37 -15.92 6.04
CA LYS A 206 9.02 -15.41 5.93
C LYS A 206 8.92 -14.45 4.74
N VAL A 207 7.77 -14.44 4.10
CA VAL A 207 7.46 -13.50 3.03
C VAL A 207 6.36 -12.54 3.51
N GLY A 208 6.57 -11.24 3.31
CA GLY A 208 5.52 -10.22 3.39
C GLY A 208 5.23 -9.71 1.99
N PHE A 209 3.96 -9.69 1.60
CA PHE A 209 3.56 -9.23 0.28
C PHE A 209 2.31 -8.37 0.35
N THR A 210 2.35 -7.22 -0.31
CA THR A 210 1.17 -6.42 -0.62
C THR A 210 1.08 -6.15 -2.12
N GLY A 211 -0.05 -6.51 -2.71
CA GLY A 211 -0.30 -6.33 -4.15
C GLY A 211 -1.55 -7.05 -4.62
N SER A 212 -1.62 -7.36 -5.92
CA SER A 212 -2.79 -8.02 -6.50
C SER A 212 -2.97 -9.45 -5.98
N THR A 213 -4.23 -9.88 -5.89
CA THR A 213 -4.60 -11.26 -5.50
C THR A 213 -3.96 -12.30 -6.40
N GLU A 214 -3.84 -12.03 -7.71
CA GLU A 214 -3.20 -12.94 -8.66
C GLU A 214 -1.73 -13.21 -8.32
N VAL A 215 -0.96 -12.14 -8.07
CA VAL A 215 0.46 -12.26 -7.67
C VAL A 215 0.58 -12.88 -6.29
N GLY A 216 -0.29 -12.50 -5.34
CA GLY A 216 -0.33 -13.07 -4.00
C GLY A 216 -0.53 -14.58 -3.99
N ARG A 217 -1.40 -15.12 -4.85
CA ARG A 217 -1.57 -16.57 -5.02
C ARG A 217 -0.29 -17.26 -5.47
N LYS A 218 0.45 -16.67 -6.43
CA LYS A 218 1.73 -17.21 -6.92
C LYS A 218 2.79 -17.21 -5.80
N ILE A 219 2.89 -16.12 -5.04
CA ILE A 219 3.82 -15.99 -3.92
C ILE A 219 3.46 -16.96 -2.79
N GLY A 220 2.17 -17.03 -2.41
CA GLY A 220 1.70 -17.94 -1.38
C GLY A 220 1.93 -19.41 -1.72
N ALA A 221 1.64 -19.80 -2.96
CA ALA A 221 1.92 -21.15 -3.45
C ALA A 221 3.42 -21.46 -3.40
N LYS A 222 4.29 -20.54 -3.86
CA LYS A 222 5.73 -20.73 -3.82
C LYS A 222 6.28 -20.81 -2.40
N ALA A 223 5.81 -19.97 -1.47
CA ALA A 223 6.21 -20.05 -0.06
C ALA A 223 5.76 -21.38 0.56
N GLY A 224 4.55 -21.84 0.28
CA GLY A 224 4.01 -23.12 0.77
C GLY A 224 4.77 -24.35 0.28
N GLU A 225 5.29 -24.31 -0.96
CA GLU A 225 6.15 -25.36 -1.52
C GLU A 225 7.40 -25.62 -0.66
N TYR A 226 7.92 -24.58 0.01
CA TYR A 226 9.07 -24.66 0.91
C TYR A 226 8.67 -24.63 2.40
N ILE A 227 7.40 -24.83 2.72
CA ILE A 227 6.85 -24.83 4.10
C ILE A 227 7.17 -23.51 4.83
N GLN A 228 7.22 -22.39 4.09
CA GLN A 228 7.36 -21.06 4.65
C GLN A 228 6.02 -20.33 4.66
N SER A 229 5.79 -19.50 5.69
CA SER A 229 4.55 -18.73 5.76
C SER A 229 4.68 -17.41 5.00
N ALA A 230 3.64 -17.06 4.22
CA ALA A 230 3.48 -15.75 3.63
C ALA A 230 2.41 -14.94 4.38
N CYS A 231 2.71 -13.67 4.65
CA CYS A 231 1.72 -12.68 5.06
C CYS A 231 1.30 -11.92 3.80
N LEU A 232 0.05 -12.10 3.38
CA LEU A 232 -0.45 -11.60 2.11
C LEU A 232 -1.54 -10.56 2.38
N GLU A 233 -1.24 -9.30 2.03
CA GLU A 233 -2.20 -8.19 2.00
C GLU A 233 -2.59 -7.94 0.54
N LEU A 234 -3.85 -8.16 0.22
CA LEU A 234 -4.32 -8.26 -1.15
C LEU A 234 -5.44 -7.26 -1.42
N GLY A 235 -5.90 -7.21 -2.66
CA GLY A 235 -7.04 -6.41 -3.05
C GLY A 235 -8.39 -6.94 -2.58
N GLY A 236 -9.41 -6.14 -2.77
CA GLY A 236 -10.79 -6.49 -2.40
C GLY A 236 -11.82 -5.60 -3.08
N LYS A 237 -13.10 -5.96 -2.94
CA LYS A 237 -14.25 -5.17 -3.36
C LYS A 237 -15.04 -4.76 -2.11
N ASN A 238 -14.59 -3.70 -1.45
CA ASN A 238 -15.11 -3.32 -0.13
C ASN A 238 -16.51 -2.71 -0.23
N PRO A 239 -17.49 -3.17 0.56
CA PRO A 239 -18.83 -2.61 0.59
C PRO A 239 -18.97 -1.50 1.63
N MET A 240 -19.86 -0.54 1.34
CA MET A 240 -20.48 0.34 2.34
C MET A 240 -21.99 0.16 2.24
N VAL A 241 -22.67 0.04 3.39
CA VAL A 241 -24.12 -0.15 3.45
C VAL A 241 -24.75 1.07 4.12
N VAL A 242 -25.69 1.71 3.42
CA VAL A 242 -26.43 2.88 3.90
C VAL A 242 -27.89 2.46 4.12
N MET A 243 -28.27 2.34 5.38
CA MET A 243 -29.63 1.99 5.81
C MET A 243 -30.53 3.23 5.85
N GLN A 244 -31.84 3.01 5.89
CA GLN A 244 -32.84 4.07 5.82
C GLN A 244 -32.77 5.10 6.98
N ASP A 245 -32.21 4.72 8.12
CA ASP A 245 -32.02 5.55 9.31
C ASP A 245 -30.60 6.09 9.47
N ALA A 246 -29.74 5.93 8.44
CA ALA A 246 -28.37 6.43 8.46
C ALA A 246 -28.31 7.96 8.44
N ASN A 247 -27.23 8.51 9.01
CA ASN A 247 -26.86 9.91 8.77
C ASN A 247 -26.32 10.04 7.33
N ILE A 248 -27.17 10.49 6.41
CA ILE A 248 -26.88 10.51 4.97
C ILE A 248 -25.69 11.42 4.64
N ASP A 249 -25.58 12.58 5.26
CA ASP A 249 -24.50 13.52 4.94
C ASP A 249 -23.14 12.93 5.36
N LEU A 250 -23.04 12.33 6.55
CA LEU A 250 -21.84 11.61 7.01
C LEU A 250 -21.52 10.40 6.11
N ALA A 251 -22.54 9.63 5.71
CA ALA A 251 -22.36 8.48 4.82
C ALA A 251 -21.83 8.91 3.45
N LEU A 252 -22.32 10.02 2.91
CA LEU A 252 -21.89 10.52 1.60
C LEU A 252 -20.49 11.12 1.63
N ASP A 253 -20.11 11.84 2.69
CA ASP A 253 -18.74 12.32 2.90
C ASP A 253 -17.76 11.14 2.98
N GLY A 254 -18.13 10.10 3.76
CA GLY A 254 -17.36 8.88 3.87
C GLY A 254 -17.26 8.12 2.53
N ALA A 255 -18.36 8.00 1.78
CA ALA A 255 -18.39 7.33 0.47
C ALA A 255 -17.54 8.07 -0.57
N LEU A 256 -17.59 9.42 -0.58
CA LEU A 256 -16.81 10.24 -1.50
C LEU A 256 -15.31 10.03 -1.27
N PHE A 257 -14.86 10.14 -0.02
CA PHE A 257 -13.45 9.93 0.32
C PHE A 257 -13.01 8.48 0.12
N ALA A 258 -13.80 7.50 0.60
CA ALA A 258 -13.46 6.09 0.49
C ALA A 258 -13.43 5.61 -0.97
N GLY A 259 -14.31 6.14 -1.85
CA GLY A 259 -14.38 5.74 -3.26
C GLY A 259 -13.31 6.40 -4.13
N PHE A 260 -12.97 7.65 -3.85
CA PHE A 260 -12.17 8.46 -4.77
C PHE A 260 -10.85 8.99 -4.18
N GLY A 261 -10.67 8.98 -2.86
CA GLY A 261 -9.39 9.33 -2.24
C GLY A 261 -8.23 8.51 -2.83
N THR A 262 -7.06 9.11 -3.00
CA THR A 262 -5.91 8.50 -3.72
C THR A 262 -6.28 8.01 -5.14
N ALA A 263 -7.24 8.65 -5.82
CA ALA A 263 -7.81 8.22 -7.11
C ALA A 263 -8.37 6.79 -7.06
N GLY A 264 -8.95 6.34 -5.93
CA GLY A 264 -9.46 4.99 -5.76
C GLY A 264 -8.38 3.89 -5.71
N GLN A 265 -7.11 4.24 -5.62
CA GLN A 265 -5.98 3.30 -5.66
C GLN A 265 -5.61 2.79 -4.26
N ARG A 266 -6.60 2.29 -3.52
CA ARG A 266 -6.43 1.71 -2.18
C ARG A 266 -7.02 0.31 -2.12
N CYS A 267 -6.36 -0.61 -1.41
CA CYS A 267 -6.95 -1.92 -1.07
C CYS A 267 -8.23 -1.78 -0.22
N THR A 268 -8.39 -0.64 0.44
CA THR A 268 -9.54 -0.28 1.29
C THR A 268 -10.53 0.66 0.60
N SER A 269 -10.37 0.96 -0.70
CA SER A 269 -11.31 1.81 -1.43
C SER A 269 -12.72 1.21 -1.42
N LEU A 270 -13.72 2.10 -1.35
CA LEU A 270 -15.11 1.71 -1.55
C LEU A 270 -15.30 1.17 -2.97
N GLY A 271 -15.56 -0.11 -3.08
CA GLY A 271 -15.84 -0.78 -4.34
C GLY A 271 -17.32 -0.79 -4.67
N THR A 272 -18.19 -0.96 -3.66
CA THR A 272 -19.65 -1.04 -3.87
C THR A 272 -20.38 -0.29 -2.76
N LEU A 273 -21.25 0.65 -3.16
CA LEU A 273 -22.16 1.37 -2.29
C LEU A 273 -23.54 0.73 -2.32
N TRP A 274 -23.95 0.10 -1.24
CA TRP A 274 -25.27 -0.49 -1.05
C TRP A 274 -26.19 0.51 -0.37
N ILE A 275 -27.28 0.87 -1.02
CA ILE A 275 -28.24 1.84 -0.50
C ILE A 275 -29.59 1.15 -0.30
N HIS A 276 -30.21 1.31 0.89
CA HIS A 276 -31.54 0.80 1.15
C HIS A 276 -32.55 1.35 0.12
N GLU A 277 -33.43 0.50 -0.39
CA GLU A 277 -34.33 0.81 -1.52
C GLU A 277 -35.18 2.07 -1.30
N SER A 278 -35.68 2.30 -0.07
CA SER A 278 -36.55 3.45 0.24
C SER A 278 -35.87 4.83 0.15
N ILE A 279 -34.52 4.86 0.17
CA ILE A 279 -33.72 6.10 0.10
C ILE A 279 -32.81 6.11 -1.14
N TYR A 280 -32.85 5.08 -1.97
CA TYR A 280 -31.91 4.86 -3.06
C TYR A 280 -31.79 6.05 -4.01
N ASP A 281 -32.90 6.49 -4.58
CA ASP A 281 -32.88 7.56 -5.60
C ASP A 281 -32.36 8.89 -5.03
N SER A 282 -32.77 9.22 -3.81
CA SER A 282 -32.37 10.47 -3.16
C SER A 282 -30.89 10.48 -2.77
N VAL A 283 -30.38 9.35 -2.25
CA VAL A 283 -28.97 9.21 -1.84
C VAL A 283 -28.08 9.14 -3.06
N LEU A 284 -28.46 8.38 -4.09
CA LEU A 284 -27.71 8.29 -5.34
C LEU A 284 -27.61 9.67 -6.01
N ALA A 285 -28.70 10.42 -6.12
CA ALA A 285 -28.70 11.77 -6.71
C ALA A 285 -27.74 12.72 -5.96
N LYS A 286 -27.75 12.70 -4.62
CA LYS A 286 -26.83 13.49 -3.82
C LYS A 286 -25.37 13.06 -4.02
N PHE A 287 -25.09 11.75 -4.05
CA PHE A 287 -23.73 11.23 -4.25
C PHE A 287 -23.19 11.61 -5.63
N VAL A 288 -24.00 11.47 -6.68
CA VAL A 288 -23.66 11.91 -8.04
C VAL A 288 -23.30 13.40 -8.05
N ALA A 289 -24.12 14.25 -7.43
CA ALA A 289 -23.87 15.69 -7.38
C ALA A 289 -22.56 16.01 -6.64
N LEU A 290 -22.23 15.31 -5.58
CA LEU A 290 -20.95 15.47 -4.86
C LEU A 290 -19.77 15.11 -5.77
N VAL A 291 -19.84 13.97 -6.46
CA VAL A 291 -18.77 13.53 -7.37
C VAL A 291 -18.62 14.49 -8.55
N GLU A 292 -19.71 14.95 -9.17
CA GLU A 292 -19.67 15.91 -10.29
C GLU A 292 -19.03 17.25 -9.92
N ASN A 293 -19.27 17.73 -8.72
CA ASN A 293 -18.73 19.01 -8.23
C ASN A 293 -17.35 18.92 -7.56
N ALA A 294 -16.84 17.70 -7.31
CA ALA A 294 -15.53 17.52 -6.71
C ALA A 294 -14.41 18.02 -7.63
N ALA A 295 -13.51 18.83 -7.10
CA ALA A 295 -12.29 19.23 -7.80
C ALA A 295 -11.31 18.05 -7.88
N VAL A 296 -10.65 17.90 -9.03
CA VAL A 296 -9.66 16.84 -9.32
C VAL A 296 -8.45 17.52 -9.99
N GLY A 297 -7.24 17.00 -9.78
CA GLY A 297 -6.07 17.53 -10.49
C GLY A 297 -4.82 17.62 -9.64
N ASP A 298 -4.17 18.79 -9.60
CA ASP A 298 -2.90 19.01 -8.89
C ASP A 298 -3.00 18.60 -7.41
N PRO A 299 -2.27 17.55 -6.98
CA PRO A 299 -2.39 17.00 -5.63
C PRO A 299 -1.84 17.90 -4.52
N PHE A 300 -1.16 19.00 -4.87
CA PHE A 300 -0.76 20.06 -3.93
C PHE A 300 -1.84 21.12 -3.69
N LYS A 301 -2.98 21.01 -4.38
CA LYS A 301 -4.12 21.90 -4.23
C LYS A 301 -5.25 21.24 -3.45
N ASN A 302 -6.29 22.01 -3.16
CA ASN A 302 -7.49 21.48 -2.53
C ASN A 302 -8.35 20.73 -3.57
N VAL A 303 -8.02 19.46 -3.79
CA VAL A 303 -8.69 18.55 -4.70
C VAL A 303 -9.06 17.26 -3.97
N LEU A 304 -10.08 16.57 -4.47
CA LEU A 304 -10.50 15.26 -3.92
C LEU A 304 -9.43 14.20 -4.16
N PHE A 305 -8.84 14.18 -5.36
CA PHE A 305 -7.73 13.28 -5.69
C PHE A 305 -6.87 13.85 -6.82
N GLY A 306 -5.64 13.35 -6.87
CA GLY A 306 -4.63 13.64 -7.88
C GLY A 306 -4.63 12.65 -9.05
N PRO A 307 -3.47 12.43 -9.71
CA PRO A 307 -3.35 11.49 -10.83
C PRO A 307 -3.38 10.02 -10.39
N MET A 308 -3.50 9.13 -11.37
CA MET A 308 -3.11 7.72 -11.24
C MET A 308 -1.58 7.64 -11.11
N ILE A 309 -1.06 6.61 -10.41
CA ILE A 309 0.38 6.44 -10.16
C ILE A 309 1.20 6.43 -11.45
N SER A 310 0.67 5.84 -12.52
CA SER A 310 1.35 5.75 -13.81
C SER A 310 0.38 5.45 -14.93
N GLN A 311 0.86 5.52 -16.19
CA GLN A 311 0.08 5.12 -17.36
C GLN A 311 -0.43 3.68 -17.23
N LYS A 312 0.37 2.75 -16.70
CA LYS A 312 -0.04 1.35 -16.47
C LYS A 312 -1.27 1.25 -15.57
N TYR A 313 -1.35 2.05 -14.50
CA TYR A 313 -2.51 2.07 -13.60
C TYR A 313 -3.72 2.71 -14.27
N LEU A 314 -3.52 3.75 -15.06
CA LEU A 314 -4.59 4.33 -15.88
C LEU A 314 -5.13 3.31 -16.89
N ASP A 315 -4.26 2.63 -17.63
CA ASP A 315 -4.66 1.62 -18.62
C ASP A 315 -5.46 0.48 -17.98
N ASN A 316 -5.04 0.05 -16.78
CA ASN A 316 -5.79 -0.94 -16.01
C ASN A 316 -7.19 -0.41 -15.63
N HIS A 317 -7.30 0.82 -15.14
CA HIS A 317 -8.59 1.45 -14.84
C HIS A 317 -9.47 1.55 -16.09
N LEU A 318 -8.90 1.95 -17.23
CA LEU A 318 -9.62 2.02 -18.51
C LEU A 318 -10.11 0.64 -18.97
N SER A 319 -9.39 -0.43 -18.64
CA SER A 319 -9.85 -1.80 -18.94
C SER A 319 -11.11 -2.17 -18.16
N HIS A 320 -11.23 -1.73 -16.92
CA HIS A 320 -12.43 -1.95 -16.09
C HIS A 320 -13.66 -1.18 -16.61
N LEU A 321 -13.46 0.00 -17.21
CA LEU A 321 -14.56 0.74 -17.85
C LEU A 321 -15.16 -0.02 -19.03
N LYS A 322 -14.42 -0.93 -19.68
CA LYS A 322 -14.93 -1.79 -20.76
C LYS A 322 -15.87 -2.89 -20.26
N MET A 323 -15.90 -3.17 -18.95
CA MET A 323 -16.82 -4.13 -18.32
C MET A 323 -18.22 -3.53 -18.11
N VAL A 324 -18.39 -2.22 -18.33
CA VAL A 324 -19.70 -1.56 -18.23
C VAL A 324 -20.61 -2.07 -19.35
N GLN A 325 -21.80 -2.54 -18.99
CA GLN A 325 -22.79 -3.12 -19.90
C GLN A 325 -23.94 -2.16 -20.16
N SER A 326 -24.79 -2.46 -21.16
CA SER A 326 -25.88 -1.58 -21.61
C SER A 326 -26.98 -1.35 -20.56
N HIS A 327 -27.16 -2.24 -19.60
CA HIS A 327 -28.12 -2.07 -18.50
C HIS A 327 -27.59 -1.21 -17.35
N HIS A 328 -26.29 -0.92 -17.31
CA HIS A 328 -25.70 -0.05 -16.31
C HIS A 328 -25.93 1.42 -16.62
N LYS A 329 -26.02 2.24 -15.56
CA LYS A 329 -26.01 3.70 -15.65
C LYS A 329 -24.64 4.24 -15.23
N VAL A 330 -23.98 4.95 -16.13
CA VAL A 330 -22.71 5.63 -15.85
C VAL A 330 -23.00 7.06 -15.41
N LEU A 331 -22.55 7.43 -14.22
CA LEU A 331 -22.90 8.67 -13.54
C LEU A 331 -21.61 9.30 -12.92
N GLY A 332 -21.73 10.52 -12.35
CA GLY A 332 -20.65 11.21 -11.63
C GLY A 332 -19.68 11.98 -12.51
N SER A 333 -19.80 11.85 -13.83
CA SER A 333 -19.06 12.66 -14.80
C SER A 333 -19.80 12.69 -16.12
N THR A 334 -19.66 13.80 -16.87
CA THR A 334 -20.19 13.93 -18.24
C THR A 334 -19.37 13.13 -19.25
N SER A 335 -18.21 12.65 -18.86
CA SER A 335 -17.30 11.86 -19.69
C SER A 335 -16.57 10.82 -18.82
N THR A 336 -15.96 9.83 -19.44
CA THR A 336 -15.19 8.77 -18.80
C THR A 336 -13.77 8.73 -19.37
N GLY A 337 -12.91 7.94 -18.75
CA GLY A 337 -11.56 7.72 -19.22
C GLY A 337 -10.54 8.76 -18.72
N ARG A 338 -9.51 9.02 -19.54
CA ARG A 338 -8.47 9.98 -19.20
C ARG A 338 -9.00 11.42 -19.32
N ILE A 339 -8.66 12.26 -18.32
CA ILE A 339 -8.91 13.70 -18.39
C ILE A 339 -7.78 14.32 -19.21
N THR A 340 -8.15 15.09 -20.25
CA THR A 340 -7.26 15.83 -21.16
C THR A 340 -7.93 17.12 -21.59
N ALA A 341 -7.21 18.01 -22.27
CA ALA A 341 -7.82 19.19 -22.88
C ALA A 341 -8.91 18.83 -23.91
N ALA A 342 -8.77 17.70 -24.61
CA ALA A 342 -9.79 17.18 -25.56
C ALA A 342 -10.95 16.43 -24.85
N ASN A 343 -10.75 15.96 -23.63
CA ASN A 343 -11.75 15.29 -22.79
C ASN A 343 -11.78 15.95 -21.39
N PRO A 344 -12.26 17.20 -21.29
CA PRO A 344 -12.11 18.02 -20.10
C PRO A 344 -13.07 17.60 -18.99
N ARG A 345 -12.65 17.87 -17.74
CA ARG A 345 -13.49 17.79 -16.55
C ARG A 345 -13.78 19.18 -15.99
N LYS A 346 -15.02 19.48 -15.69
CA LYS A 346 -15.39 20.67 -14.91
C LYS A 346 -14.73 20.60 -13.52
N GLY A 347 -14.12 21.70 -13.07
CA GLY A 347 -13.43 21.72 -11.76
C GLY A 347 -12.06 21.04 -11.75
N PHE A 348 -11.48 20.75 -12.91
CA PHE A 348 -10.10 20.28 -12.99
C PHE A 348 -9.12 21.42 -12.62
N VAL A 349 -8.12 21.09 -11.82
CA VAL A 349 -7.09 22.02 -11.33
C VAL A 349 -5.73 21.62 -11.88
N GLY A 350 -5.09 22.50 -12.65
CA GLY A 350 -3.79 22.25 -13.25
C GLY A 350 -3.86 22.06 -14.78
N ASP A 351 -2.85 21.41 -15.34
CA ASP A 351 -2.76 21.09 -16.76
C ASP A 351 -3.08 19.60 -16.98
N PRO A 352 -4.22 19.25 -17.60
CA PRO A 352 -4.65 17.87 -17.71
C PRO A 352 -3.81 17.02 -18.70
N ASP A 353 -3.09 17.66 -19.62
CA ASP A 353 -2.30 16.95 -20.63
C ASP A 353 -0.92 16.54 -20.14
N LYS A 354 -0.44 17.14 -19.03
CA LYS A 354 0.86 16.81 -18.44
C LYS A 354 0.88 15.53 -17.64
N GLY A 355 -0.25 15.17 -17.02
CA GLY A 355 -0.32 14.07 -16.07
C GLY A 355 -1.23 12.91 -16.48
N VAL A 356 -1.38 11.96 -15.59
CA VAL A 356 -2.14 10.71 -15.80
C VAL A 356 -3.45 10.75 -14.99
N PHE A 357 -4.35 11.66 -15.36
CA PHE A 357 -5.61 11.89 -14.64
C PHE A 357 -6.78 11.09 -15.23
N ALA A 358 -7.69 10.61 -14.38
CA ALA A 358 -8.89 9.89 -14.77
C ALA A 358 -10.15 10.56 -14.25
N HIS A 359 -11.26 10.46 -15.04
CA HIS A 359 -12.57 10.87 -14.58
C HIS A 359 -13.06 9.95 -13.47
N PRO A 360 -13.63 10.48 -12.35
CA PRO A 360 -14.36 9.66 -11.39
C PRO A 360 -15.65 9.15 -12.01
N VAL A 361 -15.99 7.90 -11.72
CA VAL A 361 -17.14 7.23 -12.31
C VAL A 361 -17.94 6.50 -11.23
N ILE A 362 -19.26 6.63 -11.29
CA ILE A 362 -20.22 5.80 -10.56
C ILE A 362 -20.91 4.91 -11.59
N VAL A 363 -20.94 3.60 -11.36
CA VAL A 363 -21.66 2.65 -12.23
C VAL A 363 -22.80 2.05 -11.42
N ALA A 364 -24.02 2.53 -11.65
CA ALA A 364 -25.22 2.05 -10.98
C ALA A 364 -25.92 0.94 -11.75
N GLY A 365 -26.67 0.10 -11.04
CA GLY A 365 -27.42 -1.01 -11.62
C GLY A 365 -26.63 -2.32 -11.76
N ILE A 366 -25.52 -2.45 -11.01
CA ILE A 366 -24.72 -3.67 -10.97
C ILE A 366 -25.50 -4.82 -10.34
N THR A 367 -25.42 -5.98 -10.94
CA THR A 367 -26.01 -7.23 -10.47
C THR A 367 -24.94 -8.26 -10.12
N LYS A 368 -25.30 -9.34 -9.42
CA LYS A 368 -24.36 -10.41 -9.02
C LYS A 368 -23.73 -11.15 -10.21
N SER A 369 -24.34 -11.06 -11.40
CA SER A 369 -23.84 -11.69 -12.63
C SER A 369 -22.82 -10.83 -13.36
N ASP A 370 -22.67 -9.56 -13.00
CA ASP A 370 -21.76 -8.64 -13.66
C ASP A 370 -20.33 -8.82 -13.18
N GLU A 371 -19.38 -8.74 -14.10
CA GLU A 371 -17.95 -8.87 -13.77
C GLU A 371 -17.49 -7.78 -12.77
N LEU A 372 -18.00 -6.55 -12.93
CA LEU A 372 -17.73 -5.43 -12.01
C LEU A 372 -18.23 -5.67 -10.58
N TYR A 373 -19.13 -6.63 -10.34
CA TYR A 373 -19.63 -6.94 -8.98
C TYR A 373 -18.52 -7.41 -8.06
N SER A 374 -17.61 -8.24 -8.56
CA SER A 374 -16.54 -8.86 -7.76
C SER A 374 -15.13 -8.38 -8.12
N THR A 375 -14.99 -7.58 -9.18
CA THR A 375 -13.67 -7.11 -9.64
C THR A 375 -13.22 -5.87 -8.87
N GLU A 376 -12.02 -5.94 -8.29
CA GLU A 376 -11.33 -4.76 -7.76
C GLU A 376 -10.92 -3.84 -8.91
N THR A 377 -11.39 -2.60 -8.92
CA THR A 377 -11.14 -1.67 -10.04
C THR A 377 -9.86 -0.85 -9.86
N PHE A 378 -9.36 -0.71 -8.64
CA PHE A 378 -8.16 0.01 -8.26
C PHE A 378 -7.97 1.35 -9.00
N GLY A 379 -9.05 2.10 -9.07
CA GLY A 379 -9.16 3.38 -9.77
C GLY A 379 -10.41 4.12 -9.33
N PRO A 380 -10.66 5.36 -9.82
CA PRO A 380 -11.75 6.19 -9.34
C PRO A 380 -13.12 5.72 -9.91
N LEU A 381 -13.52 4.50 -9.58
CA LEU A 381 -14.78 3.86 -9.97
C LEU A 381 -15.45 3.21 -8.77
N VAL A 382 -16.69 3.62 -8.49
CA VAL A 382 -17.56 3.04 -7.45
C VAL A 382 -18.78 2.40 -8.14
N THR A 383 -19.18 1.21 -7.66
CA THR A 383 -20.40 0.53 -8.16
C THR A 383 -21.52 0.58 -7.15
#